data_e1242e887ca86fdf2ef46a596f54e7aa
#
_entry.id   e1242e887ca86fdf2ef46a596f54e7aa
#
_cell.length_a   1.000
_cell.length_b   1.000
_cell.length_c   1.000
_cell.angle_alpha   90.00
_cell.angle_beta   90.00
_cell.angle_gamma   90.00
#
_symmetry.space_group_name_H-M   'P 1'
#
loop_
_entity.id
_entity.type
_entity.pdbx_description
1 polymer ?
#
loop_
_entity_poly.entity_id
_entity_poly.type
_entity_poly.pdbx_seq_one_letter_code
_entity_poly.pdbx_strand_id
1 'polypeptide(L)'
;GIRDAQLSRGLGDVYKRLESVGVESSAKNRLSFRETLFTASNMSNCIGGVILYDETINQEVNKKKIPEIISDQGTYPGIKVDTGAKILAGSENEKITEGLDGLRERLKVYNDLGAKFTKWRGVYLISKEYPSKLAVYSNAHALARYAALVQEANMVPIVEPEVLMDGNHSAKECYDKTSVVIKKCFDELILNKVDLTGIILKPNMILAGSNSKEKISGEEVAKLTVECLKNSVPQDVPGVAFLSGGQSEIEATENLNLINKNNTTNFIMTYSYGRALQQSALKHWSKNIKDIKGTQKIFNHRAEMCSLASQGKWSNELENK
;
A
#
# COMPACT_ATOMS: atom_id res chain seq x y z
N GLY A 1 -4.49 19.29 -4.01
CA GLY A 1 -3.29 18.84 -4.69
C GLY A 1 -2.56 17.80 -3.87
N ILE A 2 -2.53 16.57 -4.37
CA ILE A 2 -1.80 15.43 -3.75
C ILE A 2 -0.32 15.61 -4.11
N ARG A 3 0.32 16.65 -3.63
CA ARG A 3 1.73 16.90 -4.01
C ARG A 3 2.73 16.09 -3.20
N ASP A 4 2.43 15.34 -2.19
CA ASP A 4 3.40 14.54 -1.40
C ASP A 4 2.70 13.44 -0.57
N ALA A 5 1.68 12.79 -1.14
CA ALA A 5 0.99 11.70 -0.44
C ALA A 5 1.85 10.45 -0.39
N GLN A 6 2.78 10.41 0.52
CA GLN A 6 3.52 9.22 0.90
C GLN A 6 2.63 8.41 1.86
N LEU A 7 2.24 7.21 1.45
CA LEU A 7 1.23 6.45 2.15
C LEU A 7 1.86 5.33 2.98
N SER A 8 1.70 5.36 4.28
CA SER A 8 1.98 4.21 5.13
C SER A 8 0.86 3.18 5.00
N ARG A 9 1.20 1.94 4.67
CA ARG A 9 0.24 0.83 4.66
C ARG A 9 -0.26 0.56 6.07
N GLY A 10 -1.59 0.51 6.21
CA GLY A 10 -2.25 0.31 7.48
C GLY A 10 -1.72 -0.88 8.28
N LEU A 11 -1.65 -0.67 9.55
CA LEU A 11 -1.15 -1.56 10.61
C LEU A 11 -1.97 -2.84 10.83
N GLY A 12 -2.78 -3.28 9.90
CA GLY A 12 -3.69 -4.38 10.08
C GLY A 12 -3.11 -5.77 9.99
N ASP A 13 -1.96 -5.93 9.40
CA ASP A 13 -1.15 -7.13 9.58
C ASP A 13 -0.41 -7.14 10.93
N VAL A 14 -0.66 -6.16 11.81
CA VAL A 14 0.00 -6.07 13.13
C VAL A 14 -0.26 -7.32 13.96
N TYR A 15 -1.43 -7.98 13.82
CA TYR A 15 -1.69 -9.24 14.52
C TYR A 15 -0.58 -10.28 14.25
N LYS A 16 -0.35 -10.63 13.00
CA LYS A 16 0.69 -11.60 12.60
C LYS A 16 2.10 -11.07 12.79
N ARG A 17 2.28 -9.74 12.72
CA ARG A 17 3.60 -9.11 12.85
C ARG A 17 4.11 -9.11 14.29
N LEU A 18 3.28 -8.80 15.28
CA LEU A 18 3.67 -8.87 16.69
C LEU A 18 4.06 -10.30 17.07
N GLU A 19 3.28 -11.29 16.63
CA GLU A 19 3.61 -12.69 16.83
C GLU A 19 4.94 -13.08 16.18
N SER A 20 5.24 -12.57 14.98
CA SER A 20 6.50 -12.85 14.27
C SER A 20 7.76 -12.32 14.97
N VAL A 21 7.62 -11.39 15.91
CA VAL A 21 8.70 -10.86 16.74
C VAL A 21 8.59 -11.28 18.21
N GLY A 22 7.76 -12.30 18.49
CA GLY A 22 7.62 -12.90 19.83
C GLY A 22 6.82 -12.06 20.83
N VAL A 23 6.05 -11.07 20.35
CA VAL A 23 5.19 -10.25 21.21
C VAL A 23 3.74 -10.68 21.06
N GLU A 24 3.05 -10.86 22.20
CA GLU A 24 1.62 -11.16 22.22
C GLU A 24 0.82 -10.09 21.46
N SER A 25 -0.04 -10.54 20.54
CA SER A 25 -0.90 -9.65 19.75
C SER A 25 -2.16 -9.22 20.50
N SER A 26 -2.00 -8.66 21.71
CA SER A 26 -3.11 -8.06 22.47
C SER A 26 -3.49 -6.69 21.90
N ALA A 27 -4.74 -6.24 22.13
CA ALA A 27 -5.19 -4.89 21.71
C ALA A 27 -4.30 -3.79 22.31
N LYS A 28 -3.84 -3.97 23.54
CA LYS A 28 -2.92 -3.06 24.24
C LYS A 28 -1.57 -2.96 23.52
N ASN A 29 -0.96 -4.08 23.17
CA ASN A 29 0.35 -4.08 22.50
C ASN A 29 0.25 -3.52 21.08
N ARG A 30 -0.84 -3.82 20.36
CA ARG A 30 -1.10 -3.23 19.03
C ARG A 30 -1.26 -1.72 19.12
N LEU A 31 -2.02 -1.22 20.09
CA LEU A 31 -2.20 0.22 20.30
C LEU A 31 -0.89 0.89 20.67
N SER A 32 -0.12 0.32 21.59
CA SER A 32 1.18 0.86 22.04
C SER A 32 2.19 1.00 20.89
N PHE A 33 2.30 -0.01 20.04
CA PHE A 33 3.17 0.09 18.86
C PHE A 33 2.68 1.15 17.86
N ARG A 34 1.37 1.22 17.61
CA ARG A 34 0.76 2.22 16.71
C ARG A 34 0.98 3.64 17.24
N GLU A 35 0.71 3.86 18.53
CA GLU A 35 0.96 5.15 19.19
C GLU A 35 2.41 5.58 19.03
N THR A 36 3.37 4.67 19.26
CA THR A 36 4.79 4.93 19.07
C THR A 36 5.11 5.46 17.67
N LEU A 37 4.51 4.88 16.63
CA LEU A 37 4.73 5.33 15.26
C LEU A 37 4.00 6.64 14.94
N PHE A 38 2.74 6.79 15.36
CA PHE A 38 1.91 7.95 15.02
C PHE A 38 2.32 9.24 15.74
N THR A 39 3.09 9.13 16.82
CA THR A 39 3.64 10.27 17.56
C THR A 39 5.09 10.59 17.21
N ALA A 40 5.64 9.95 16.16
CA ALA A 40 6.99 10.22 15.72
C ALA A 40 7.10 11.63 15.10
N SER A 41 8.07 12.42 15.55
CA SER A 41 8.19 13.85 15.30
C SER A 41 8.41 14.27 13.84
N ASN A 42 8.88 13.36 12.97
CA ASN A 42 9.18 13.67 11.57
C ASN A 42 8.16 13.07 10.59
N MET A 43 7.01 12.62 11.10
CA MET A 43 6.05 11.86 10.29
C MET A 43 5.52 12.67 9.11
N SER A 44 5.11 13.92 9.30
CA SER A 44 4.55 14.77 8.24
C SER A 44 5.51 15.09 7.09
N ASN A 45 6.82 15.07 7.36
CA ASN A 45 7.82 15.36 6.32
C ASN A 45 8.02 14.17 5.35
N CYS A 46 7.65 12.96 5.78
CA CYS A 46 7.91 11.73 5.03
C CYS A 46 6.65 10.93 4.73
N ILE A 47 5.55 11.13 5.46
CA ILE A 47 4.34 10.32 5.36
C ILE A 47 3.12 11.23 5.19
N GLY A 48 2.57 11.28 3.99
CA GLY A 48 1.39 12.08 3.67
C GLY A 48 0.08 11.47 4.18
N GLY A 49 0.02 10.14 4.38
CA GLY A 49 -1.19 9.47 4.86
C GLY A 49 -0.95 8.14 5.53
N VAL A 50 -1.84 7.75 6.43
CA VAL A 50 -1.81 6.48 7.17
C VAL A 50 -3.10 5.71 6.93
N ILE A 51 -2.97 4.47 6.43
CA ILE A 51 -4.11 3.57 6.25
C ILE A 51 -4.39 2.83 7.57
N LEU A 52 -5.49 3.12 8.20
CA LEU A 52 -5.93 2.49 9.44
C LEU A 52 -6.76 1.22 9.17
N TYR A 53 -7.04 0.48 10.23
CA TYR A 53 -8.03 -0.57 10.30
C TYR A 53 -9.22 -0.11 11.12
N ASP A 54 -10.34 -0.81 11.00
CA ASP A 54 -11.55 -0.52 11.77
C ASP A 54 -11.31 -0.49 13.29
N GLU A 55 -10.55 -1.45 13.84
CA GLU A 55 -10.12 -1.40 15.23
C GLU A 55 -9.40 -0.09 15.56
N THR A 56 -8.47 0.33 14.71
CA THR A 56 -7.56 1.45 15.01
C THR A 56 -8.22 2.80 14.88
N ILE A 57 -9.09 2.99 13.89
CA ILE A 57 -9.77 4.28 13.68
C ILE A 57 -10.72 4.60 14.83
N ASN A 58 -11.20 3.56 15.55
CA ASN A 58 -12.08 3.69 16.72
C ASN A 58 -11.31 3.82 18.06
N GLN A 59 -9.98 3.60 18.05
CA GLN A 59 -9.16 3.69 19.27
C GLN A 59 -8.82 5.13 19.63
N GLU A 60 -8.50 5.31 20.91
CA GLU A 60 -8.04 6.58 21.48
C GLU A 60 -6.82 6.40 22.38
N VAL A 61 -6.01 7.44 22.50
CA VAL A 61 -4.89 7.56 23.42
C VAL A 61 -5.05 8.87 24.18
N ASN A 62 -5.02 8.81 25.52
CA ASN A 62 -5.19 9.99 26.37
C ASN A 62 -6.44 10.82 26.02
N LYS A 63 -7.57 10.16 25.74
CA LYS A 63 -8.86 10.77 25.37
C LYS A 63 -8.85 11.48 23.99
N LYS A 64 -7.83 11.26 23.16
CA LYS A 64 -7.74 11.75 21.79
C LYS A 64 -7.83 10.61 20.83
N LYS A 65 -8.69 10.72 19.83
CA LYS A 65 -8.86 9.67 18.80
C LYS A 65 -7.63 9.54 17.90
N ILE A 66 -7.33 8.34 17.46
CA ILE A 66 -6.18 8.07 16.58
C ILE A 66 -6.20 8.94 15.30
N PRO A 67 -7.33 9.14 14.59
CA PRO A 67 -7.36 10.02 13.43
C PRO A 67 -6.96 11.48 13.77
N GLU A 68 -7.35 11.98 14.93
CA GLU A 68 -6.95 13.32 15.38
C GLU A 68 -5.45 13.41 15.66
N ILE A 69 -4.86 12.39 16.31
CA ILE A 69 -3.43 12.32 16.57
C ILE A 69 -2.63 12.37 15.25
N ILE A 70 -3.08 11.62 14.23
CA ILE A 70 -2.45 11.59 12.91
C ILE A 70 -2.60 12.96 12.21
N SER A 71 -3.78 13.57 12.29
CA SER A 71 -4.05 14.88 11.67
C SER A 71 -3.21 16.00 12.29
N ASP A 72 -3.00 15.97 13.61
CA ASP A 72 -2.15 16.95 14.32
C ASP A 72 -0.68 16.85 13.92
N GLN A 73 -0.23 15.69 13.45
CA GLN A 73 1.10 15.53 12.86
C GLN A 73 1.17 16.02 11.41
N GLY A 74 0.11 16.61 10.85
CA GLY A 74 0.06 17.06 9.47
C GLY A 74 -0.09 15.93 8.44
N THR A 75 -0.53 14.75 8.86
CA THR A 75 -0.68 13.55 8.04
C THR A 75 -2.16 13.19 7.90
N TYR A 76 -2.60 12.70 6.74
CA TYR A 76 -3.99 12.33 6.50
C TYR A 76 -4.32 10.94 7.06
N PRO A 77 -5.37 10.78 7.88
CA PRO A 77 -5.91 9.48 8.24
C PRO A 77 -6.71 8.89 7.06
N GLY A 78 -6.52 7.62 6.82
CA GLY A 78 -7.26 6.83 5.84
C GLY A 78 -7.64 5.47 6.42
N ILE A 79 -8.43 4.69 5.69
CA ILE A 79 -9.00 3.44 6.20
C ILE A 79 -9.00 2.33 5.16
N LYS A 80 -8.63 1.12 5.56
CA LYS A 80 -8.85 -0.10 4.79
C LYS A 80 -10.31 -0.53 4.95
N VAL A 81 -11.06 -0.54 3.84
CA VAL A 81 -12.50 -0.82 3.86
C VAL A 81 -12.88 -2.20 3.33
N ASP A 82 -11.97 -2.92 2.68
CA ASP A 82 -12.22 -4.31 2.31
C ASP A 82 -12.25 -5.22 3.55
N THR A 83 -13.05 -6.27 3.51
CA THR A 83 -13.18 -7.27 4.59
C THR A 83 -12.28 -8.49 4.41
N GLY A 84 -11.40 -8.45 3.42
CA GLY A 84 -10.39 -9.47 3.13
C GLY A 84 -10.70 -10.32 1.90
N ALA A 85 -9.66 -11.01 1.44
CA ALA A 85 -9.73 -11.88 0.28
C ALA A 85 -10.19 -13.28 0.70
N LYS A 86 -11.21 -13.82 0.01
CA LYS A 86 -11.80 -15.15 0.18
C LYS A 86 -11.55 -15.98 -1.08
N ILE A 87 -11.76 -17.29 -0.99
CA ILE A 87 -11.70 -18.15 -2.17
C ILE A 87 -12.77 -17.71 -3.16
N LEU A 88 -12.40 -17.51 -4.41
CA LEU A 88 -13.31 -17.16 -5.49
C LEU A 88 -14.12 -18.41 -5.88
N ALA A 89 -15.43 -18.33 -5.76
CA ALA A 89 -16.32 -19.41 -6.20
C ALA A 89 -16.10 -19.70 -7.68
N GLY A 90 -15.93 -20.97 -8.03
CA GLY A 90 -15.59 -21.41 -9.38
C GLY A 90 -14.09 -21.40 -9.69
N SER A 91 -13.22 -21.11 -8.70
CA SER A 91 -11.77 -21.28 -8.80
C SER A 91 -11.22 -21.91 -7.52
N GLU A 92 -10.26 -22.83 -7.65
CA GLU A 92 -9.67 -23.53 -6.49
C GLU A 92 -8.63 -22.69 -5.75
N ASN A 93 -7.91 -21.83 -6.46
CA ASN A 93 -6.71 -21.16 -5.94
C ASN A 93 -6.81 -19.63 -5.92
N GLU A 94 -7.74 -19.05 -6.66
CA GLU A 94 -7.86 -17.61 -6.79
C GLU A 94 -8.78 -17.01 -5.72
N LYS A 95 -8.68 -15.72 -5.54
CA LYS A 95 -9.41 -15.01 -4.49
C LYS A 95 -10.23 -13.87 -5.07
N ILE A 96 -11.34 -13.60 -4.40
CA ILE A 96 -12.14 -12.38 -4.52
C ILE A 96 -12.05 -11.59 -3.22
N THR A 97 -11.92 -10.30 -3.31
CA THR A 97 -11.96 -9.44 -2.13
C THR A 97 -13.39 -8.98 -1.86
N GLU A 98 -13.86 -9.21 -0.65
CA GLU A 98 -15.22 -8.89 -0.20
C GLU A 98 -15.26 -7.58 0.57
N GLY A 99 -16.48 -7.07 0.84
CA GLY A 99 -16.73 -5.90 1.67
C GLY A 99 -17.54 -4.79 0.99
N LEU A 100 -18.19 -5.05 -0.16
CA LEU A 100 -19.07 -4.08 -0.82
C LEU A 100 -20.42 -3.93 -0.10
N ASP A 101 -20.89 -5.00 0.54
CA ASP A 101 -22.16 -4.96 1.28
C ASP A 101 -22.05 -4.02 2.48
N GLY A 102 -22.98 -3.08 2.59
CA GLY A 102 -22.99 -2.05 3.63
C GLY A 102 -21.79 -1.07 3.56
N LEU A 103 -21.07 -1.01 2.43
CA LEU A 103 -19.91 -0.14 2.30
C LEU A 103 -20.29 1.34 2.35
N ARG A 104 -21.41 1.74 1.73
CA ARG A 104 -21.89 3.14 1.73
C ARG A 104 -22.08 3.67 3.14
N GLU A 105 -22.71 2.88 4.02
CA GLU A 105 -22.97 3.22 5.41
C GLU A 105 -21.64 3.30 6.20
N ARG A 106 -20.75 2.35 6.00
CA ARG A 106 -19.42 2.35 6.66
C ARG A 106 -18.56 3.55 6.23
N LEU A 107 -18.62 3.94 4.95
CA LEU A 107 -17.87 5.10 4.44
C LEU A 107 -18.33 6.39 5.11
N LYS A 108 -19.64 6.56 5.34
CA LYS A 108 -20.17 7.71 6.09
C LYS A 108 -19.57 7.76 7.51
N VAL A 109 -19.60 6.64 8.24
CA VAL A 109 -19.04 6.55 9.59
C VAL A 109 -17.54 6.88 9.58
N TYR A 110 -16.77 6.33 8.64
CA TYR A 110 -15.33 6.59 8.56
C TYR A 110 -15.00 8.04 8.18
N ASN A 111 -15.81 8.67 7.33
CA ASN A 111 -15.64 10.08 7.01
C ASN A 111 -15.92 10.95 8.25
N ASP A 112 -16.98 10.65 9.01
CA ASP A 112 -17.33 11.34 10.28
C ASP A 112 -16.20 11.16 11.34
N LEU A 113 -15.50 10.02 11.33
CA LEU A 113 -14.32 9.77 12.17
C LEU A 113 -13.03 10.47 11.67
N GLY A 114 -13.08 11.17 10.54
CA GLY A 114 -11.99 11.98 10.01
C GLY A 114 -11.16 11.32 8.89
N ALA A 115 -11.51 10.13 8.41
CA ALA A 115 -10.84 9.52 7.27
C ALA A 115 -10.99 10.38 6.00
N LYS A 116 -9.88 10.58 5.27
CA LYS A 116 -9.83 11.38 4.03
C LYS A 116 -9.68 10.52 2.79
N PHE A 117 -9.21 9.31 2.94
CA PHE A 117 -9.02 8.36 1.86
C PHE A 117 -9.25 6.94 2.34
N THR A 118 -9.42 6.05 1.40
CA THR A 118 -9.64 4.63 1.69
C THR A 118 -8.71 3.75 0.87
N LYS A 119 -8.64 2.46 1.21
CA LYS A 119 -7.90 1.48 0.45
C LYS A 119 -8.68 0.17 0.33
N TRP A 120 -8.65 -0.42 -0.87
CA TRP A 120 -9.16 -1.74 -1.18
C TRP A 120 -8.15 -2.52 -2.02
N ARG A 121 -7.86 -3.75 -1.60
CA ARG A 121 -6.87 -4.61 -2.24
C ARG A 121 -7.54 -5.77 -2.96
N GLY A 122 -7.41 -5.85 -4.28
CA GLY A 122 -7.63 -7.06 -5.06
C GLY A 122 -6.32 -7.83 -5.22
N VAL A 123 -6.33 -9.16 -5.09
CA VAL A 123 -5.13 -9.99 -5.20
C VAL A 123 -5.26 -10.97 -6.34
N TYR A 124 -4.21 -11.11 -7.12
CA TYR A 124 -4.15 -11.97 -8.29
C TYR A 124 -2.96 -12.91 -8.19
N LEU A 125 -3.26 -14.21 -8.16
CA LEU A 125 -2.24 -15.25 -8.26
C LEU A 125 -1.63 -15.24 -9.67
N ILE A 126 -0.33 -15.49 -9.76
CA ILE A 126 0.37 -15.58 -11.04
C ILE A 126 0.90 -17.00 -11.26
N SER A 127 0.56 -17.57 -12.39
CA SER A 127 1.10 -18.82 -12.91
C SER A 127 0.83 -18.90 -14.42
N LYS A 128 1.12 -20.05 -15.02
CA LYS A 128 0.79 -20.30 -16.42
C LYS A 128 -0.71 -20.13 -16.72
N GLU A 129 -1.57 -20.56 -15.79
CA GLU A 129 -3.04 -20.54 -15.93
C GLU A 129 -3.69 -19.33 -15.27
N TYR A 130 -3.01 -18.69 -14.30
CA TYR A 130 -3.52 -17.59 -13.49
C TYR A 130 -2.82 -16.27 -13.80
N PRO A 131 -3.49 -15.10 -13.56
CA PRO A 131 -4.88 -15.01 -13.17
C PRO A 131 -5.84 -15.42 -14.30
N SER A 132 -6.93 -16.10 -13.93
CA SER A 132 -8.02 -16.43 -14.85
C SER A 132 -8.82 -15.19 -15.24
N LYS A 133 -9.56 -15.27 -16.36
CA LYS A 133 -10.50 -14.19 -16.71
C LYS A 133 -11.52 -13.95 -15.60
N LEU A 134 -12.00 -15.02 -14.93
CA LEU A 134 -12.95 -14.91 -13.83
C LEU A 134 -12.40 -14.03 -12.70
N ALA A 135 -11.19 -14.30 -12.24
CA ALA A 135 -10.56 -13.53 -11.16
C ALA A 135 -10.27 -12.08 -11.57
N VAL A 136 -9.77 -11.89 -12.81
CA VAL A 136 -9.46 -10.55 -13.33
C VAL A 136 -10.71 -9.67 -13.38
N TYR A 137 -11.81 -10.18 -13.96
CA TYR A 137 -13.05 -9.41 -14.10
C TYR A 137 -13.75 -9.17 -12.76
N SER A 138 -13.86 -10.20 -11.91
CA SER A 138 -14.55 -10.10 -10.63
C SER A 138 -13.87 -9.08 -9.69
N ASN A 139 -12.54 -9.13 -9.56
CA ASN A 139 -11.82 -8.19 -8.71
C ASN A 139 -11.76 -6.78 -9.32
N ALA A 140 -11.61 -6.64 -10.65
CA ALA A 140 -11.64 -5.34 -11.30
C ALA A 140 -13.00 -4.64 -11.11
N HIS A 141 -14.11 -5.38 -11.26
CA HIS A 141 -15.46 -4.86 -11.01
C HIS A 141 -15.65 -4.47 -9.54
N ALA A 142 -15.16 -5.28 -8.59
CA ALA A 142 -15.24 -4.95 -7.17
C ALA A 142 -14.44 -3.68 -6.83
N LEU A 143 -13.22 -3.52 -7.38
CA LEU A 143 -12.39 -2.32 -7.23
C LEU A 143 -13.08 -1.07 -7.80
N ALA A 144 -13.73 -1.18 -8.94
CA ALA A 144 -14.41 -0.06 -9.56
C ALA A 144 -15.66 0.38 -8.77
N ARG A 145 -16.49 -0.56 -8.33
CA ARG A 145 -17.66 -0.27 -7.46
C ARG A 145 -17.24 0.36 -6.13
N TYR A 146 -16.18 -0.17 -5.54
CA TYR A 146 -15.58 0.40 -4.33
C TYR A 146 -15.16 1.86 -4.57
N ALA A 147 -14.40 2.13 -5.64
CA ALA A 147 -13.89 3.46 -5.93
C ALA A 147 -15.02 4.48 -6.15
N ALA A 148 -16.08 4.10 -6.87
CA ALA A 148 -17.26 4.94 -7.09
C ALA A 148 -17.97 5.31 -5.78
N LEU A 149 -18.17 4.34 -4.88
CA LEU A 149 -18.75 4.57 -3.55
C LEU A 149 -17.89 5.49 -2.68
N VAL A 150 -16.57 5.37 -2.77
CA VAL A 150 -15.64 6.22 -2.01
C VAL A 150 -15.68 7.67 -2.51
N GLN A 151 -15.73 7.90 -3.82
CA GLN A 151 -15.88 9.23 -4.39
C GLN A 151 -17.24 9.84 -4.06
N GLU A 152 -18.32 9.05 -4.07
CA GLU A 152 -19.66 9.49 -3.60
C GLU A 152 -19.60 9.99 -2.14
N ALA A 153 -18.76 9.37 -1.31
CA ALA A 153 -18.54 9.77 0.09
C ALA A 153 -17.53 10.92 0.26
N ASN A 154 -17.11 11.61 -0.81
CA ASN A 154 -16.11 12.68 -0.82
C ASN A 154 -14.75 12.26 -0.22
N MET A 155 -14.33 11.04 -0.46
CA MET A 155 -13.00 10.52 -0.07
C MET A 155 -12.24 10.05 -1.32
N VAL A 156 -10.91 9.92 -1.18
CA VAL A 156 -10.03 9.45 -2.25
C VAL A 156 -9.86 7.94 -2.17
N PRO A 157 -10.22 7.16 -3.22
CA PRO A 157 -9.96 5.72 -3.25
C PRO A 157 -8.51 5.41 -3.65
N ILE A 158 -7.84 4.58 -2.86
CA ILE A 158 -6.63 3.88 -3.28
C ILE A 158 -7.04 2.53 -3.85
N VAL A 159 -6.86 2.38 -5.13
CA VAL A 159 -7.19 1.17 -5.91
C VAL A 159 -5.95 0.29 -5.96
N GLU A 160 -5.99 -0.89 -5.29
CA GLU A 160 -4.81 -1.77 -5.14
C GLU A 160 -5.02 -3.11 -5.89
N PRO A 161 -4.82 -3.17 -7.22
CA PRO A 161 -4.80 -4.42 -7.99
C PRO A 161 -3.39 -5.04 -7.88
N GLU A 162 -3.18 -5.95 -6.94
CA GLU A 162 -1.87 -6.54 -6.66
C GLU A 162 -1.73 -7.90 -7.32
N VAL A 163 -0.81 -8.03 -8.29
CA VAL A 163 -0.30 -9.31 -8.75
C VAL A 163 0.75 -9.80 -7.77
N LEU A 164 0.54 -11.00 -7.21
CA LEU A 164 1.36 -11.53 -6.12
C LEU A 164 2.75 -11.91 -6.62
N MET A 165 3.76 -11.67 -5.78
CA MET A 165 5.15 -12.08 -6.05
C MET A 165 5.41 -13.56 -5.73
N ASP A 166 4.45 -14.24 -5.09
CA ASP A 166 4.61 -15.65 -4.74
C ASP A 166 4.66 -16.51 -6.01
N GLY A 167 5.68 -17.35 -6.12
CA GLY A 167 5.83 -18.25 -7.25
C GLY A 167 7.21 -18.18 -7.93
N ASN A 168 7.33 -18.81 -9.07
CA ASN A 168 8.57 -18.96 -9.85
C ASN A 168 8.53 -18.28 -11.23
N HIS A 169 7.57 -17.37 -11.42
CA HIS A 169 7.41 -16.64 -12.68
C HIS A 169 8.59 -15.72 -12.97
N SER A 170 8.81 -15.44 -14.24
CA SER A 170 9.77 -14.45 -14.72
C SER A 170 9.26 -13.02 -14.55
N ALA A 171 10.15 -12.04 -14.61
CA ALA A 171 9.79 -10.63 -14.64
C ALA A 171 8.91 -10.29 -15.86
N LYS A 172 9.15 -10.95 -17.00
CA LYS A 172 8.31 -10.79 -18.19
C LYS A 172 6.88 -11.27 -17.94
N GLU A 173 6.69 -12.45 -17.34
CA GLU A 173 5.36 -12.94 -16.98
C GLU A 173 4.66 -12.00 -15.99
N CYS A 174 5.39 -11.48 -15.01
CA CYS A 174 4.87 -10.46 -14.10
C CYS A 174 4.40 -9.22 -14.86
N TYR A 175 5.19 -8.70 -15.80
CA TYR A 175 4.82 -7.59 -16.66
C TYR A 175 3.53 -7.86 -17.44
N ASP A 176 3.49 -8.97 -18.14
CA ASP A 176 2.36 -9.34 -19.01
C ASP A 176 1.05 -9.47 -18.19
N LYS A 177 1.11 -10.13 -17.03
CA LYS A 177 -0.06 -10.33 -16.15
C LYS A 177 -0.48 -9.02 -15.46
N THR A 178 0.47 -8.23 -14.98
CA THR A 178 0.20 -6.92 -14.36
C THR A 178 -0.44 -5.97 -15.37
N SER A 179 0.04 -5.93 -16.60
CA SER A 179 -0.56 -5.12 -17.67
C SER A 179 -2.03 -5.48 -17.93
N VAL A 180 -2.34 -6.79 -18.02
CA VAL A 180 -3.72 -7.27 -18.22
C VAL A 180 -4.62 -6.87 -17.05
N VAL A 181 -4.15 -7.07 -15.82
CA VAL A 181 -4.90 -6.74 -14.59
C VAL A 181 -5.18 -5.25 -14.49
N ILE A 182 -4.15 -4.41 -14.70
CA ILE A 182 -4.29 -2.95 -14.62
C ILE A 182 -5.25 -2.43 -15.70
N LYS A 183 -5.07 -2.85 -16.97
CA LYS A 183 -5.96 -2.44 -18.07
C LYS A 183 -7.42 -2.79 -17.76
N LYS A 184 -7.68 -4.02 -17.32
CA LYS A 184 -9.04 -4.42 -16.98
C LYS A 184 -9.60 -3.64 -15.79
N CYS A 185 -8.75 -3.32 -14.80
CA CYS A 185 -9.16 -2.49 -13.68
C CYS A 185 -9.60 -1.10 -14.16
N PHE A 186 -8.86 -0.46 -15.07
CA PHE A 186 -9.24 0.84 -15.63
C PHE A 186 -10.47 0.77 -16.54
N ASP A 187 -10.66 -0.30 -17.34
CA ASP A 187 -11.91 -0.50 -18.09
C ASP A 187 -13.13 -0.45 -17.16
N GLU A 188 -13.05 -1.15 -16.03
CA GLU A 188 -14.13 -1.20 -15.04
C GLU A 188 -14.30 0.14 -14.28
N LEU A 189 -13.21 0.84 -13.93
CA LEU A 189 -13.26 2.17 -13.31
C LEU A 189 -13.99 3.16 -14.24
N ILE A 190 -13.64 3.18 -15.51
CA ILE A 190 -14.29 4.05 -16.53
C ILE A 190 -15.76 3.67 -16.68
N LEU A 191 -16.08 2.37 -16.79
CA LEU A 191 -17.44 1.88 -16.90
C LEU A 191 -18.32 2.30 -15.70
N ASN A 192 -17.75 2.30 -14.50
CA ASN A 192 -18.40 2.73 -13.26
C ASN A 192 -18.35 4.26 -13.05
N LYS A 193 -17.92 5.05 -14.05
CA LYS A 193 -17.86 6.51 -14.03
C LYS A 193 -17.02 7.08 -12.87
N VAL A 194 -15.94 6.38 -12.49
CA VAL A 194 -14.99 6.86 -11.50
C VAL A 194 -14.16 7.99 -12.11
N ASP A 195 -14.06 9.11 -11.41
CA ASP A 195 -13.15 10.21 -11.78
C ASP A 195 -11.69 9.75 -11.55
N LEU A 196 -10.97 9.51 -12.64
CA LEU A 196 -9.60 9.03 -12.59
C LEU A 196 -8.61 10.07 -12.03
N THR A 197 -8.95 11.35 -12.07
CA THR A 197 -8.13 12.43 -11.49
C THR A 197 -8.19 12.44 -9.96
N GLY A 198 -9.18 11.75 -9.38
CA GLY A 198 -9.43 11.64 -7.96
C GLY A 198 -9.06 10.29 -7.33
N ILE A 199 -8.24 9.47 -7.99
CA ILE A 199 -7.78 8.17 -7.44
C ILE A 199 -6.28 8.12 -7.20
N ILE A 200 -5.83 7.13 -6.42
CA ILE A 200 -4.44 6.71 -6.34
C ILE A 200 -4.37 5.23 -6.74
N LEU A 201 -3.54 4.91 -7.71
CA LEU A 201 -3.25 3.52 -8.06
C LEU A 201 -2.18 2.96 -7.13
N LYS A 202 -2.40 1.73 -6.62
CA LYS A 202 -1.42 1.05 -5.78
C LYS A 202 -1.06 -0.32 -6.36
N PRO A 203 -0.14 -0.39 -7.32
CA PRO A 203 0.28 -1.62 -7.97
C PRO A 203 1.49 -2.25 -7.28
N ASN A 204 1.81 -3.50 -7.66
CA ASN A 204 3.13 -4.08 -7.49
C ASN A 204 4.16 -3.42 -8.44
N MET A 205 5.43 -3.52 -8.09
CA MET A 205 6.54 -3.34 -9.05
C MET A 205 6.66 -4.60 -9.91
N ILE A 206 7.29 -4.50 -11.08
CA ILE A 206 7.52 -5.66 -11.94
C ILE A 206 8.78 -6.38 -11.47
N LEU A 207 8.60 -7.59 -10.95
CA LEU A 207 9.63 -8.41 -10.32
C LEU A 207 9.51 -9.86 -10.78
N ALA A 208 10.61 -10.61 -10.76
CA ALA A 208 10.54 -12.05 -10.82
C ALA A 208 9.93 -12.62 -9.53
N GLY A 209 9.31 -13.79 -9.62
CA GLY A 209 8.70 -14.46 -8.47
C GLY A 209 9.70 -14.75 -7.34
N SER A 210 9.22 -14.78 -6.10
CA SER A 210 10.05 -14.98 -4.91
C SER A 210 10.86 -16.29 -4.94
N ASN A 211 10.36 -17.32 -5.63
CA ASN A 211 11.01 -18.62 -5.81
C ASN A 211 11.66 -18.77 -7.19
N SER A 212 11.68 -17.71 -8.01
CA SER A 212 12.28 -17.74 -9.33
C SER A 212 13.80 -17.87 -9.26
N LYS A 213 14.37 -18.61 -10.22
CA LYS A 213 15.83 -18.63 -10.44
C LYS A 213 16.32 -17.37 -11.15
N GLU A 214 15.42 -16.66 -11.83
CA GLU A 214 15.73 -15.40 -12.50
C GLU A 214 16.01 -14.32 -11.43
N LYS A 215 17.09 -13.60 -11.64
CA LYS A 215 17.43 -12.40 -10.86
C LYS A 215 17.58 -11.25 -11.84
N ILE A 216 16.77 -10.22 -11.65
CA ILE A 216 16.86 -8.98 -12.43
C ILE A 216 17.43 -7.85 -11.55
N SER A 217 18.14 -6.95 -12.19
CA SER A 217 18.71 -5.78 -11.48
C SER A 217 17.62 -4.76 -11.13
N GLY A 218 17.88 -3.87 -10.16
CA GLY A 218 16.98 -2.77 -9.84
C GLY A 218 16.71 -1.85 -11.03
N GLU A 219 17.68 -1.65 -11.92
CA GLU A 219 17.51 -0.89 -13.16
C GLU A 219 16.49 -1.56 -14.11
N GLU A 220 16.53 -2.89 -14.23
CA GLU A 220 15.57 -3.62 -15.04
C GLU A 220 14.17 -3.61 -14.38
N VAL A 221 14.10 -3.74 -13.05
CA VAL A 221 12.83 -3.55 -12.29
C VAL A 221 12.24 -2.17 -12.59
N ALA A 222 13.04 -1.13 -12.53
CA ALA A 222 12.60 0.25 -12.77
C ALA A 222 12.09 0.43 -14.21
N LYS A 223 12.87 -0.02 -15.20
CA LYS A 223 12.53 0.05 -16.61
C LYS A 223 11.20 -0.65 -16.90
N LEU A 224 11.07 -1.93 -16.51
CA LEU A 224 9.88 -2.72 -16.77
C LEU A 224 8.65 -2.15 -16.03
N THR A 225 8.83 -1.65 -14.81
CA THR A 225 7.74 -1.06 -14.03
C THR A 225 7.22 0.23 -14.66
N VAL A 226 8.11 1.16 -15.03
CA VAL A 226 7.73 2.41 -15.70
C VAL A 226 7.07 2.13 -17.04
N GLU A 227 7.60 1.21 -17.84
CA GLU A 227 7.03 0.81 -19.12
C GLU A 227 5.63 0.18 -18.96
N CYS A 228 5.46 -0.72 -17.99
CA CYS A 228 4.16 -1.33 -17.69
C CYS A 228 3.11 -0.28 -17.35
N LEU A 229 3.44 0.67 -16.46
CA LEU A 229 2.53 1.75 -16.07
C LEU A 229 2.22 2.68 -17.25
N LYS A 230 3.21 3.09 -18.01
CA LYS A 230 3.04 3.93 -19.21
C LYS A 230 2.08 3.32 -20.22
N ASN A 231 2.12 1.99 -20.38
CA ASN A 231 1.31 1.25 -21.36
C ASN A 231 -0.07 0.81 -20.83
N SER A 232 -0.31 0.93 -19.53
CA SER A 232 -1.49 0.33 -18.89
C SER A 232 -2.33 1.30 -18.06
N VAL A 233 -1.79 2.45 -17.68
CA VAL A 233 -2.45 3.43 -16.81
C VAL A 233 -2.84 4.68 -17.63
N PRO A 234 -4.10 5.13 -17.58
CA PRO A 234 -4.51 6.40 -18.18
C PRO A 234 -3.73 7.59 -17.63
N GLN A 235 -3.46 8.57 -18.50
CA GLN A 235 -2.64 9.75 -18.16
C GLN A 235 -3.30 10.69 -17.14
N ASP A 236 -4.62 10.57 -16.96
CA ASP A 236 -5.39 11.38 -15.99
C ASP A 236 -5.17 10.96 -14.54
N VAL A 237 -4.59 9.79 -14.30
CA VAL A 237 -4.27 9.30 -12.95
C VAL A 237 -3.13 10.13 -12.36
N PRO A 238 -3.33 10.82 -11.22
CA PRO A 238 -2.33 11.76 -10.71
C PRO A 238 -1.16 11.07 -10.02
N GLY A 239 -1.36 9.88 -9.44
CA GLY A 239 -0.34 9.25 -8.61
C GLY A 239 -0.40 7.75 -8.50
N VAL A 240 0.78 7.17 -8.34
CA VAL A 240 1.03 5.74 -8.15
C VAL A 240 1.79 5.55 -6.84
N ALA A 241 1.23 4.78 -5.92
CA ALA A 241 1.83 4.46 -4.63
C ALA A 241 2.16 2.97 -4.56
N PHE A 242 3.40 2.58 -4.82
CA PHE A 242 3.80 1.18 -4.88
C PHE A 242 3.64 0.43 -3.55
N LEU A 243 3.20 -0.81 -3.61
CA LEU A 243 3.35 -1.76 -2.51
C LEU A 243 4.78 -2.35 -2.51
N SER A 244 5.24 -2.86 -1.36
CA SER A 244 6.58 -3.46 -1.26
C SER A 244 6.63 -4.93 -1.69
N GLY A 245 5.50 -5.64 -1.76
CA GLY A 245 5.38 -6.97 -2.34
C GLY A 245 6.34 -8.05 -1.79
N GLY A 246 6.75 -7.98 -0.54
CA GLY A 246 7.69 -8.95 0.05
C GLY A 246 9.17 -8.58 -0.09
N GLN A 247 9.52 -7.52 -0.79
CA GLN A 247 10.87 -6.96 -0.84
C GLN A 247 11.34 -6.55 0.56
N SER A 248 12.64 -6.59 0.80
CA SER A 248 13.26 -6.02 2.00
C SER A 248 13.07 -4.49 2.06
N GLU A 249 13.38 -3.87 3.21
CA GLU A 249 13.32 -2.42 3.38
C GLU A 249 14.24 -1.69 2.38
N ILE A 250 15.46 -2.18 2.22
CA ILE A 250 16.48 -1.60 1.32
C ILE A 250 16.09 -1.82 -0.14
N GLU A 251 15.76 -3.04 -0.53
CA GLU A 251 15.39 -3.39 -1.90
C GLU A 251 14.18 -2.59 -2.40
N ALA A 252 13.13 -2.48 -1.56
CA ALA A 252 11.95 -1.68 -1.91
C ALA A 252 12.28 -0.19 -2.07
N THR A 253 13.22 0.33 -1.26
CA THR A 253 13.67 1.73 -1.34
C THR A 253 14.53 1.96 -2.57
N GLU A 254 15.48 1.08 -2.86
CA GLU A 254 16.33 1.15 -4.05
C GLU A 254 15.50 1.11 -5.33
N ASN A 255 14.60 0.13 -5.45
CA ASN A 255 13.73 -0.01 -6.61
C ASN A 255 12.85 1.22 -6.79
N LEU A 256 12.26 1.76 -5.72
CA LEU A 256 11.49 3.01 -5.79
C LEU A 256 12.34 4.18 -6.30
N ASN A 257 13.57 4.29 -5.80
CA ASN A 257 14.51 5.34 -6.21
C ASN A 257 14.86 5.25 -7.70
N LEU A 258 15.15 4.04 -8.18
CA LEU A 258 15.46 3.79 -9.58
C LEU A 258 14.24 4.02 -10.49
N ILE A 259 13.04 3.63 -10.04
CA ILE A 259 11.79 3.94 -10.74
C ILE A 259 11.62 5.45 -10.90
N ASN A 260 11.84 6.24 -9.84
CA ASN A 260 11.70 7.69 -9.90
C ASN A 260 12.78 8.36 -10.77
N LYS A 261 14.03 7.85 -10.76
CA LYS A 261 15.08 8.31 -11.67
C LYS A 261 14.76 8.03 -13.13
N ASN A 262 14.09 6.93 -13.41
CA ASN A 262 13.72 6.51 -14.78
C ASN A 262 12.28 6.89 -15.16
N ASN A 263 11.58 7.66 -14.33
CA ASN A 263 10.19 8.03 -14.58
C ASN A 263 10.07 8.97 -15.80
N THR A 264 9.47 8.48 -16.86
CA THR A 264 9.17 9.22 -18.09
C THR A 264 7.66 9.50 -18.24
N THR A 265 6.88 9.32 -17.19
CA THR A 265 5.44 9.56 -17.15
C THR A 265 5.12 10.85 -16.39
N ASN A 266 3.85 11.27 -16.42
CA ASN A 266 3.35 12.40 -15.61
C ASN A 266 2.92 11.96 -14.20
N PHE A 267 2.98 10.67 -13.88
CA PHE A 267 2.56 10.16 -12.57
C PHE A 267 3.54 10.57 -11.48
N ILE A 268 3.02 11.02 -10.35
CA ILE A 268 3.79 11.12 -9.11
C ILE A 268 3.93 9.70 -8.56
N MET A 269 5.16 9.19 -8.51
CA MET A 269 5.44 7.83 -8.06
C MET A 269 6.01 7.83 -6.64
N THR A 270 5.30 7.19 -5.72
CA THR A 270 5.64 7.15 -4.30
C THR A 270 5.42 5.75 -3.70
N TYR A 271 5.47 5.62 -2.41
CA TYR A 271 5.35 4.35 -1.70
C TYR A 271 4.08 4.28 -0.82
N SER A 272 3.58 3.07 -0.65
CA SER A 272 2.59 2.72 0.35
C SER A 272 3.00 1.40 1.01
N TYR A 273 4.07 1.47 1.81
CA TYR A 273 4.70 0.31 2.40
C TYR A 273 4.13 -0.03 3.77
N GLY A 274 4.11 -1.32 4.06
CA GLY A 274 3.83 -1.85 5.39
C GLY A 274 5.11 -2.39 6.02
N ARG A 275 5.50 -3.62 5.64
CA ARG A 275 6.71 -4.27 6.18
C ARG A 275 7.97 -3.48 5.88
N ALA A 276 8.17 -3.07 4.65
CA ALA A 276 9.35 -2.32 4.22
C ALA A 276 9.50 -0.92 4.84
N LEU A 277 8.51 -0.43 5.60
CA LEU A 277 8.59 0.82 6.36
C LEU A 277 8.75 0.60 7.87
N GLN A 278 8.32 -0.55 8.39
CA GLN A 278 8.10 -0.71 9.84
C GLN A 278 8.87 -1.88 10.45
N GLN A 279 9.50 -2.75 9.66
CA GLN A 279 10.07 -4.00 10.13
C GLN A 279 11.20 -3.78 11.14
N SER A 280 12.13 -2.88 10.85
CA SER A 280 13.25 -2.56 11.73
C SER A 280 12.78 -1.87 13.01
N ALA A 281 11.82 -0.93 12.92
CA ALA A 281 11.21 -0.31 14.08
C ALA A 281 10.46 -1.32 14.95
N LEU A 282 9.71 -2.25 14.34
CA LEU A 282 9.02 -3.32 15.06
C LEU A 282 9.98 -4.27 15.79
N LYS A 283 11.06 -4.68 15.12
CA LYS A 283 12.11 -5.51 15.73
C LYS A 283 12.79 -4.81 16.90
N HIS A 284 13.02 -3.51 16.82
CA HIS A 284 13.58 -2.73 17.92
C HIS A 284 12.57 -2.63 19.08
N TRP A 285 11.35 -2.23 18.80
CA TRP A 285 10.29 -2.09 19.79
C TRP A 285 10.01 -3.40 20.53
N SER A 286 10.03 -4.55 19.85
CA SER A 286 9.79 -5.85 20.47
C SER A 286 10.85 -6.24 21.52
N LYS A 287 12.08 -5.75 21.39
CA LYS A 287 13.15 -6.00 22.37
C LYS A 287 13.01 -5.14 23.62
N ASN A 288 12.50 -3.93 23.48
CA ASN A 288 12.25 -3.00 24.59
C ASN A 288 11.08 -2.08 24.27
N ILE A 289 9.87 -2.49 24.63
CA ILE A 289 8.63 -1.74 24.38
C ILE A 289 8.57 -0.36 25.06
N LYS A 290 9.45 -0.09 26.03
CA LYS A 290 9.56 1.20 26.71
C LYS A 290 10.50 2.19 26.00
N ASP A 291 11.31 1.70 25.06
CA ASP A 291 12.20 2.55 24.26
C ASP A 291 11.47 3.16 23.07
N ILE A 292 10.54 4.05 23.37
CA ILE A 292 9.74 4.77 22.37
C ILE A 292 10.64 5.61 21.46
N LYS A 293 11.59 6.35 22.04
CA LYS A 293 12.49 7.27 21.28
C LYS A 293 13.41 6.52 20.33
N GLY A 294 13.99 5.41 20.75
CA GLY A 294 14.81 4.56 19.87
C GLY A 294 14.00 3.98 18.72
N THR A 295 12.79 3.49 19.01
CA THR A 295 11.87 2.98 17.98
C THR A 295 11.48 4.07 16.98
N GLN A 296 11.14 5.25 17.45
CA GLN A 296 10.80 6.41 16.60
C GLN A 296 11.96 6.86 15.73
N LYS A 297 13.20 6.86 16.27
CA LYS A 297 14.40 7.19 15.49
C LYS A 297 14.57 6.25 14.29
N ILE A 298 14.42 4.94 14.52
CA ILE A 298 14.54 3.92 13.46
C ILE A 298 13.41 4.08 12.42
N PHE A 299 12.19 4.32 12.89
CA PHE A 299 11.04 4.55 12.00
C PHE A 299 11.22 5.80 11.15
N ASN A 300 11.62 6.92 11.76
CA ASN A 300 11.86 8.18 11.07
C ASN A 300 12.97 8.05 10.01
N HIS A 301 14.08 7.39 10.34
CA HIS A 301 15.15 7.13 9.39
C HIS A 301 14.63 6.35 8.17
N ARG A 302 13.88 5.24 8.39
CA ARG A 302 13.33 4.45 7.29
C ARG A 302 12.31 5.24 6.45
N ALA A 303 11.47 6.05 7.08
CA ALA A 303 10.53 6.94 6.40
C ALA A 303 11.24 8.00 5.55
N GLU A 304 12.32 8.58 6.07
CA GLU A 304 13.16 9.53 5.35
C GLU A 304 13.83 8.90 4.12
N MET A 305 14.39 7.69 4.25
CA MET A 305 14.98 6.97 3.11
C MET A 305 13.94 6.69 2.02
N CYS A 306 12.74 6.25 2.39
CA CYS A 306 11.64 6.07 1.43
C CYS A 306 11.20 7.40 0.78
N SER A 307 11.19 8.50 1.55
CA SER A 307 10.89 9.84 1.04
C SER A 307 11.92 10.32 0.02
N LEU A 308 13.20 10.14 0.30
CA LEU A 308 14.28 10.45 -0.65
C LEU A 308 14.19 9.59 -1.91
N ALA A 309 13.86 8.31 -1.76
CA ALA A 309 13.67 7.40 -2.89
C ALA A 309 12.50 7.83 -3.80
N SER A 310 11.41 8.34 -3.22
CA SER A 310 10.29 8.88 -4.02
C SER A 310 10.64 10.15 -4.81
N GLN A 311 11.80 10.73 -4.53
CA GLN A 311 12.36 11.88 -5.24
C GLN A 311 13.56 11.52 -6.15
N GLY A 312 13.95 10.23 -6.21
CA GLY A 312 15.16 9.78 -6.91
C GLY A 312 16.48 10.22 -6.27
N LYS A 313 16.46 10.59 -4.99
CA LYS A 313 17.60 11.18 -4.26
C LYS A 313 18.24 10.23 -3.24
N TRP A 314 17.72 9.03 -3.09
CA TRP A 314 18.29 8.04 -2.18
C TRP A 314 19.60 7.45 -2.73
N SER A 315 20.53 7.14 -1.83
CA SER A 315 21.71 6.34 -2.11
C SER A 315 22.01 5.44 -0.90
N ASN A 316 22.74 4.34 -1.13
CA ASN A 316 23.04 3.37 -0.08
C ASN A 316 23.90 3.95 1.06
N GLU A 317 24.71 4.99 0.80
CA GLU A 317 25.49 5.67 1.84
C GLU A 317 24.61 6.36 2.89
N LEU A 318 23.38 6.74 2.53
CA LEU A 318 22.44 7.40 3.44
C LEU A 318 21.86 6.44 4.48
N GLU A 319 21.86 5.13 4.21
CA GLU A 319 21.39 4.11 5.16
C GLU A 319 22.22 4.03 6.45
N ASN A 320 23.48 4.45 6.39
CA ASN A 320 24.45 4.37 7.49
C ASN A 320 24.66 5.69 8.22
N LYS A 321 23.87 6.72 7.92
CA LYS A 321 23.88 8.02 8.60
C LYS A 321 22.80 8.07 9.67
#